data_2b7df336620a8681e97ecacc6744d25d
#
_entry.id   2b7df336620a8681e97ecacc6744d25d
#
_cell.length_a   1.000
_cell.length_b   1.000
_cell.length_c   1.000
_cell.angle_alpha   90.00
_cell.angle_beta   90.00
_cell.angle_gamma   90.00
#
_symmetry.space_group_name_H-M   'P 1'
#
loop_
_entity.id
_entity.type
_entity.pdbx_description
1 polymer ?
#
loop_
_entity_poly.entity_id
_entity_poly.type
_entity_poly.pdbx_seq_one_letter_code
_entity_poly.pdbx_strand_id
1 'polypeptide(L)'
;MTLPAILIGAGGHARVVASMARALNISIIGVCDPALADQGQTNWNGLAVLGADSALDGYNPAQYVLLNGIGMLPSVTTRRDFHQKFQGIGWQFATLVHPTAWVAPDVVLGVDIQVMAGAIVQLGSVLADGVIVNTRVSIDHDCSIGQHSHIAPGATLCGAITAGQGVFVGAGATVLPSVNLGGGAIISAGSTITRNVAAGATCFGHFGQEPQV
;
A
#
# COMPACT_ATOMS: atom_id res chain seq x y z
N MET A 1 -17.99 -1.89 -17.13
CA MET A 1 -18.13 -0.66 -16.33
C MET A 1 -17.48 -0.94 -14.99
N THR A 2 -16.56 -0.06 -14.53
CA THR A 2 -16.01 -0.16 -13.18
C THR A 2 -17.08 0.23 -12.16
N LEU A 3 -17.22 -0.55 -11.09
CA LEU A 3 -18.15 -0.23 -10.01
C LEU A 3 -17.79 1.12 -9.38
N PRO A 4 -18.79 1.90 -8.92
CA PRO A 4 -18.51 3.09 -8.11
C PRO A 4 -17.86 2.70 -6.79
N ALA A 5 -17.05 3.61 -6.26
CA ALA A 5 -16.20 3.32 -5.12
C ALA A 5 -16.62 4.09 -3.85
N ILE A 6 -16.36 3.50 -2.69
CA ILE A 6 -16.41 4.17 -1.38
C ILE A 6 -14.97 4.27 -0.86
N LEU A 7 -14.55 5.48 -0.52
CA LEU A 7 -13.24 5.73 0.06
C LEU A 7 -13.27 5.48 1.58
N ILE A 8 -12.26 4.79 2.09
CA ILE A 8 -12.12 4.50 3.52
C ILE A 8 -10.99 5.32 4.10
N GLY A 9 -11.30 6.05 5.17
CA GLY A 9 -10.37 6.95 5.83
C GLY A 9 -10.28 8.33 5.17
N ALA A 10 -9.94 9.34 5.96
CA ALA A 10 -9.88 10.75 5.53
C ALA A 10 -8.53 11.43 5.81
N GLY A 11 -7.48 10.65 6.03
CA GLY A 11 -6.12 11.14 6.28
C GLY A 11 -5.37 11.57 5.02
N GLY A 12 -4.08 11.87 5.16
CA GLY A 12 -3.20 12.26 4.06
C GLY A 12 -3.13 11.21 2.94
N HIS A 13 -3.06 9.93 3.31
CA HIS A 13 -3.05 8.81 2.36
C HIS A 13 -4.36 8.73 1.56
N ALA A 14 -5.50 8.92 2.21
CA ALA A 14 -6.82 8.95 1.54
C ALA A 14 -6.89 10.06 0.48
N ARG A 15 -6.27 11.22 0.70
CA ARG A 15 -6.19 12.30 -0.30
C ARG A 15 -5.41 11.86 -1.54
N VAL A 16 -4.32 11.11 -1.35
CA VAL A 16 -3.53 10.55 -2.47
C VAL A 16 -4.36 9.51 -3.22
N VAL A 17 -5.01 8.59 -2.51
CA VAL A 17 -5.89 7.56 -3.11
C VAL A 17 -7.04 8.20 -3.89
N ALA A 18 -7.69 9.23 -3.34
CA ALA A 18 -8.73 9.98 -4.06
C ALA A 18 -8.19 10.65 -5.34
N SER A 19 -6.97 11.18 -5.31
CA SER A 19 -6.32 11.73 -6.50
C SER A 19 -6.03 10.65 -7.55
N MET A 20 -5.57 9.47 -7.13
CA MET A 20 -5.37 8.32 -8.03
C MET A 20 -6.68 7.88 -8.68
N ALA A 21 -7.74 7.76 -7.88
CA ALA A 21 -9.07 7.37 -8.38
C ALA A 21 -9.57 8.34 -9.47
N ARG A 22 -9.37 9.66 -9.28
CA ARG A 22 -9.69 10.66 -10.31
C ARG A 22 -8.87 10.46 -11.58
N ALA A 23 -7.56 10.19 -11.47
CA ALA A 23 -6.69 9.94 -12.62
C ALA A 23 -7.08 8.66 -13.38
N LEU A 24 -7.72 7.72 -12.71
CA LEU A 24 -8.24 6.46 -13.26
C LEU A 24 -9.71 6.54 -13.69
N ASN A 25 -10.35 7.72 -13.59
CA ASN A 25 -11.78 7.92 -13.85
C ASN A 25 -12.70 7.01 -13.00
N ILE A 26 -12.30 6.68 -11.77
CA ILE A 26 -13.10 5.94 -10.82
C ILE A 26 -13.99 6.94 -10.07
N SER A 27 -15.32 6.72 -10.14
CA SER A 27 -16.29 7.53 -9.42
C SER A 27 -16.28 7.16 -7.93
N ILE A 28 -15.98 8.12 -7.06
CA ILE A 28 -16.09 7.99 -5.60
C ILE A 28 -17.41 8.60 -5.15
N ILE A 29 -18.30 7.79 -4.55
CA ILE A 29 -19.62 8.28 -4.08
C ILE A 29 -19.54 8.99 -2.73
N GLY A 30 -18.50 8.72 -1.94
CA GLY A 30 -18.29 9.35 -0.65
C GLY A 30 -17.15 8.70 0.13
N VAL A 31 -16.94 9.17 1.34
CA VAL A 31 -15.90 8.71 2.27
C VAL A 31 -16.53 8.23 3.58
N CYS A 32 -16.03 7.09 4.07
CA CYS A 32 -16.29 6.60 5.43
C CYS A 32 -15.06 6.88 6.30
N ASP A 33 -15.26 7.62 7.39
CA ASP A 33 -14.22 7.92 8.37
C ASP A 33 -14.86 8.20 9.74
N PRO A 34 -14.51 7.43 10.79
CA PRO A 34 -15.10 7.61 12.11
C PRO A 34 -14.90 9.01 12.70
N ALA A 35 -13.73 9.61 12.52
CA ALA A 35 -13.44 10.92 13.09
C ALA A 35 -14.27 12.04 12.43
N LEU A 36 -14.48 11.96 11.10
CA LEU A 36 -15.37 12.89 10.41
C LEU A 36 -16.83 12.73 10.85
N ALA A 37 -17.28 11.47 11.03
CA ALA A 37 -18.63 11.18 11.50
C ALA A 37 -18.88 11.73 12.91
N ASP A 38 -17.96 11.50 13.84
CA ASP A 38 -18.03 11.98 15.23
C ASP A 38 -18.04 13.52 15.31
N GLN A 39 -17.38 14.20 14.36
CA GLN A 39 -17.38 15.66 14.23
C GLN A 39 -18.62 16.22 13.50
N GLY A 40 -19.52 15.37 13.04
CA GLY A 40 -20.69 15.78 12.26
C GLY A 40 -20.37 16.41 10.91
N GLN A 41 -19.20 16.11 10.35
CA GLN A 41 -18.78 16.60 9.04
C GLN A 41 -19.64 15.95 7.95
N THR A 42 -20.12 16.74 7.00
CA THR A 42 -20.92 16.24 5.85
C THR A 42 -20.17 16.26 4.53
N ASN A 43 -19.00 16.92 4.48
CA ASN A 43 -18.18 17.04 3.28
C ASN A 43 -16.69 16.92 3.62
N TRP A 44 -15.96 16.19 2.80
CA TRP A 44 -14.51 16.06 2.88
C TRP A 44 -13.90 16.18 1.47
N ASN A 45 -13.18 17.27 1.20
CA ASN A 45 -12.54 17.54 -0.10
C ASN A 45 -13.48 17.37 -1.32
N GLY A 46 -14.75 17.77 -1.18
CA GLY A 46 -15.78 17.68 -2.21
C GLY A 46 -16.47 16.31 -2.30
N LEU A 47 -16.15 15.37 -1.41
CA LEU A 47 -16.85 14.10 -1.28
C LEU A 47 -17.84 14.15 -0.11
N ALA A 48 -18.99 13.50 -0.25
CA ALA A 48 -19.93 13.32 0.86
C ALA A 48 -19.31 12.46 1.95
N VAL A 49 -19.47 12.83 3.21
CA VAL A 49 -19.15 11.97 4.36
C VAL A 49 -20.34 11.03 4.57
N LEU A 50 -20.13 9.72 4.37
CA LEU A 50 -21.19 8.71 4.47
C LEU A 50 -21.41 8.27 5.92
N GLY A 51 -20.41 8.45 6.79
CA GLY A 51 -20.42 8.09 8.19
C GLY A 51 -19.14 7.40 8.61
N ALA A 52 -19.20 6.68 9.74
CA ALA A 52 -18.16 5.76 10.18
C ALA A 52 -18.19 4.45 9.38
N ASP A 53 -17.31 3.50 9.70
CA ASP A 53 -17.24 2.19 9.04
C ASP A 53 -18.58 1.44 9.01
N SER A 54 -19.43 1.62 10.03
CA SER A 54 -20.78 1.04 10.10
C SER A 54 -21.73 1.54 9.01
N ALA A 55 -21.44 2.69 8.39
CA ALA A 55 -22.23 3.17 7.25
C ALA A 55 -22.19 2.19 6.07
N LEU A 56 -21.15 1.35 5.97
CA LEU A 56 -21.03 0.31 4.94
C LEU A 56 -22.15 -0.74 5.01
N ASP A 57 -22.78 -0.92 6.18
CA ASP A 57 -23.91 -1.84 6.36
C ASP A 57 -25.13 -1.45 5.49
N GLY A 58 -25.22 -0.17 5.10
CA GLY A 58 -26.26 0.35 4.20
C GLY A 58 -25.97 0.15 2.70
N TYR A 59 -24.83 -0.42 2.33
CA TYR A 59 -24.41 -0.58 0.94
C TYR A 59 -24.26 -2.06 0.56
N ASN A 60 -24.61 -2.40 -0.68
CA ASN A 60 -24.44 -3.76 -1.19
C ASN A 60 -23.02 -3.97 -1.74
N PRO A 61 -22.20 -4.88 -1.17
CA PRO A 61 -20.84 -5.15 -1.64
C PRO A 61 -20.73 -5.54 -3.12
N ALA A 62 -21.80 -6.04 -3.72
CA ALA A 62 -21.82 -6.39 -5.15
C ALA A 62 -21.95 -5.17 -6.08
N GLN A 63 -22.31 -4.00 -5.55
CA GLN A 63 -22.55 -2.78 -6.33
C GLN A 63 -21.45 -1.72 -6.17
N TYR A 64 -20.57 -1.89 -5.21
CA TYR A 64 -19.51 -0.93 -4.88
C TYR A 64 -18.19 -1.66 -4.62
N VAL A 65 -17.08 -0.93 -4.81
CA VAL A 65 -15.75 -1.38 -4.36
C VAL A 65 -15.21 -0.43 -3.30
N LEU A 66 -14.34 -0.92 -2.43
CA LEU A 66 -13.67 -0.09 -1.44
C LEU A 66 -12.32 0.41 -1.99
N LEU A 67 -12.02 1.68 -1.73
CA LEU A 67 -10.69 2.26 -1.88
C LEU A 67 -10.09 2.42 -0.49
N ASN A 68 -9.05 1.68 -0.20
CA ASN A 68 -8.42 1.70 1.11
C ASN A 68 -7.51 2.94 1.27
N GLY A 69 -8.07 4.01 1.80
CA GLY A 69 -7.37 5.27 2.08
C GLY A 69 -6.66 5.29 3.44
N ILE A 70 -6.69 4.18 4.20
CA ILE A 70 -5.95 4.06 5.45
C ILE A 70 -4.46 3.91 5.11
N GLY A 71 -3.64 4.84 5.62
CA GLY A 71 -2.19 4.76 5.46
C GLY A 71 -1.58 3.63 6.29
N MET A 72 -0.34 3.30 5.98
CA MET A 72 0.42 2.31 6.74
C MET A 72 1.66 2.96 7.35
N LEU A 73 1.80 2.84 8.67
CA LEU A 73 2.99 3.17 9.43
C LEU A 73 3.59 1.88 10.01
N PRO A 74 4.88 1.88 10.34
CA PRO A 74 5.51 0.74 11.00
C PRO A 74 4.72 0.32 12.26
N SER A 75 4.52 -0.98 12.44
CA SER A 75 3.83 -1.58 13.59
C SER A 75 2.35 -1.20 13.77
N VAL A 76 1.74 -0.47 12.83
CA VAL A 76 0.31 -0.14 12.86
C VAL A 76 -0.45 -1.08 11.92
N THR A 77 -1.44 -1.79 12.46
CA THR A 77 -2.17 -2.84 11.75
C THR A 77 -3.52 -2.40 11.21
N THR A 78 -3.98 -1.19 11.53
CA THR A 78 -5.33 -0.69 11.22
C THR A 78 -5.75 -0.93 9.76
N ARG A 79 -4.86 -0.63 8.79
CA ARG A 79 -5.13 -0.87 7.36
C ARG A 79 -5.36 -2.35 7.06
N ARG A 80 -4.50 -3.22 7.58
CA ARG A 80 -4.58 -4.67 7.39
C ARG A 80 -5.85 -5.23 8.02
N ASP A 81 -6.11 -4.85 9.26
CA ASP A 81 -7.23 -5.36 10.04
C ASP A 81 -8.56 -4.92 9.41
N PHE A 82 -8.64 -3.69 8.89
CA PHE A 82 -9.77 -3.21 8.11
C PHE A 82 -9.96 -4.06 6.83
N HIS A 83 -8.90 -4.24 6.04
CA HIS A 83 -8.93 -5.03 4.82
C HIS A 83 -9.47 -6.44 5.10
N GLN A 84 -8.86 -7.16 6.05
CA GLN A 84 -9.24 -8.53 6.38
C GLN A 84 -10.69 -8.64 6.87
N LYS A 85 -11.13 -7.72 7.73
CA LYS A 85 -12.50 -7.68 8.23
C LYS A 85 -13.51 -7.55 7.10
N PHE A 86 -13.33 -6.56 6.22
CA PHE A 86 -14.32 -6.25 5.18
C PHE A 86 -14.26 -7.22 4.01
N GLN A 87 -13.08 -7.72 3.64
CA GLN A 87 -12.94 -8.81 2.68
C GLN A 87 -13.65 -10.08 3.18
N GLY A 88 -13.53 -10.40 4.48
CA GLY A 88 -14.17 -11.56 5.09
C GLY A 88 -15.71 -11.53 5.08
N ILE A 89 -16.32 -10.36 4.92
CA ILE A 89 -17.78 -10.20 4.79
C ILE A 89 -18.23 -9.85 3.36
N GLY A 90 -17.34 -10.07 2.37
CA GLY A 90 -17.67 -10.02 0.96
C GLY A 90 -17.39 -8.71 0.23
N TRP A 91 -16.79 -7.71 0.88
CA TRP A 91 -16.38 -6.50 0.20
C TRP A 91 -15.16 -6.74 -0.68
N GLN A 92 -15.19 -6.16 -1.88
CA GLN A 92 -14.04 -6.12 -2.78
C GLN A 92 -13.28 -4.81 -2.62
N PHE A 93 -11.95 -4.90 -2.72
CA PHE A 93 -11.06 -3.74 -2.73
C PHE A 93 -10.48 -3.54 -4.13
N ALA A 94 -10.46 -2.29 -4.59
CA ALA A 94 -9.87 -1.97 -5.87
C ALA A 94 -8.34 -1.96 -5.80
N THR A 95 -7.71 -2.61 -6.78
CA THR A 95 -6.29 -2.41 -7.07
C THR A 95 -6.15 -1.17 -7.95
N LEU A 96 -5.29 -0.24 -7.53
CA LEU A 96 -5.06 1.04 -8.19
C LEU A 96 -3.63 1.11 -8.73
N VAL A 97 -3.48 1.27 -10.04
CA VAL A 97 -2.19 1.54 -10.68
C VAL A 97 -2.27 2.92 -11.32
N HIS A 98 -1.49 3.88 -10.82
CA HIS A 98 -1.50 5.24 -11.33
C HIS A 98 -1.09 5.26 -12.82
N PRO A 99 -1.72 6.08 -13.68
CA PRO A 99 -1.42 6.10 -15.13
C PRO A 99 0.04 6.39 -15.49
N THR A 100 0.80 7.02 -14.59
CA THR A 100 2.24 7.30 -14.77
C THR A 100 3.15 6.25 -14.13
N ALA A 101 2.60 5.20 -13.50
CA ALA A 101 3.38 4.08 -13.04
C ALA A 101 3.65 3.11 -14.19
N TRP A 102 4.80 2.45 -14.16
CA TRP A 102 5.11 1.34 -15.05
C TRP A 102 5.03 0.04 -14.26
N VAL A 103 4.18 -0.85 -14.70
CA VAL A 103 4.09 -2.23 -14.18
C VAL A 103 4.25 -3.15 -15.37
N ALA A 104 5.28 -4.00 -15.37
CA ALA A 104 5.55 -4.91 -16.47
C ALA A 104 4.38 -5.89 -16.68
N PRO A 105 4.08 -6.32 -17.91
CA PRO A 105 2.86 -7.06 -18.23
C PRO A 105 2.71 -8.42 -17.53
N ASP A 106 3.82 -9.02 -17.10
CA ASP A 106 3.87 -10.33 -16.43
C ASP A 106 3.90 -10.23 -14.90
N VAL A 107 3.85 -9.02 -14.35
CA VAL A 107 3.76 -8.82 -12.89
C VAL A 107 2.42 -9.33 -12.38
N VAL A 108 2.48 -10.16 -11.34
CA VAL A 108 1.27 -10.65 -10.66
C VAL A 108 0.89 -9.69 -9.54
N LEU A 109 -0.31 -9.14 -9.63
CA LEU A 109 -0.88 -8.25 -8.61
C LEU A 109 -2.01 -8.95 -7.87
N GLY A 110 -1.96 -8.93 -6.54
CA GLY A 110 -3.06 -9.31 -5.68
C GLY A 110 -4.18 -8.25 -5.64
N VAL A 111 -5.02 -8.28 -4.60
CA VAL A 111 -6.10 -7.32 -4.37
C VAL A 111 -5.66 -6.19 -3.44
N ASP A 112 -6.35 -5.04 -3.47
CA ASP A 112 -6.01 -3.83 -2.67
C ASP A 112 -4.57 -3.35 -2.89
N ILE A 113 -4.01 -3.55 -4.08
CA ILE A 113 -2.69 -3.04 -4.44
C ILE A 113 -2.79 -1.56 -4.78
N GLN A 114 -1.81 -0.78 -4.34
CA GLN A 114 -1.71 0.62 -4.69
C GLN A 114 -0.31 0.90 -5.26
N VAL A 115 -0.23 1.07 -6.58
CA VAL A 115 1.01 1.47 -7.28
C VAL A 115 0.89 2.94 -7.64
N MET A 116 1.65 3.79 -6.94
CA MET A 116 1.49 5.25 -7.01
C MET A 116 2.28 5.88 -8.15
N ALA A 117 2.11 7.19 -8.32
CA ALA A 117 2.66 7.96 -9.42
C ALA A 117 4.18 7.77 -9.58
N GLY A 118 4.62 7.46 -10.80
CA GLY A 118 6.01 7.30 -11.16
C GLY A 118 6.71 6.08 -10.55
N ALA A 119 5.98 5.16 -9.92
CA ALA A 119 6.52 3.90 -9.46
C ALA A 119 6.79 2.95 -10.64
N ILE A 120 7.80 2.10 -10.48
CA ILE A 120 8.20 1.11 -11.47
C ILE A 120 8.20 -0.26 -10.81
N VAL A 121 7.56 -1.24 -11.44
CA VAL A 121 7.62 -2.65 -11.05
C VAL A 121 8.01 -3.48 -12.26
N GLN A 122 9.18 -4.09 -12.19
CA GLN A 122 9.77 -4.85 -13.29
C GLN A 122 9.27 -6.29 -13.35
N LEU A 123 9.57 -6.92 -14.48
CA LEU A 123 9.15 -8.27 -14.88
C LEU A 123 9.44 -9.34 -13.81
N GLY A 124 8.66 -10.42 -13.83
CA GLY A 124 8.80 -11.55 -12.91
C GLY A 124 8.41 -11.26 -11.47
N SER A 125 7.98 -10.04 -11.14
CA SER A 125 7.66 -9.66 -9.76
C SER A 125 6.23 -10.04 -9.36
N VAL A 126 6.05 -10.34 -8.07
CA VAL A 126 4.76 -10.69 -7.47
C VAL A 126 4.49 -9.76 -6.29
N LEU A 127 3.36 -9.05 -6.31
CA LEU A 127 2.89 -8.22 -5.21
C LEU A 127 1.64 -8.86 -4.61
N ALA A 128 1.74 -9.34 -3.37
CA ALA A 128 0.62 -9.95 -2.66
C ALA A 128 -0.39 -8.89 -2.16
N ASP A 129 -1.55 -9.32 -1.65
CA ASP A 129 -2.65 -8.45 -1.26
C ASP A 129 -2.26 -7.32 -0.31
N GLY A 130 -2.86 -6.15 -0.50
CA GLY A 130 -2.71 -5.00 0.37
C GLY A 130 -1.37 -4.27 0.28
N VAL A 131 -0.51 -4.61 -0.68
CA VAL A 131 0.80 -3.97 -0.87
C VAL A 131 0.64 -2.53 -1.36
N ILE A 132 1.42 -1.62 -0.76
CA ILE A 132 1.57 -0.24 -1.20
C ILE A 132 2.96 -0.06 -1.81
N VAL A 133 3.00 0.24 -3.11
CA VAL A 133 4.19 0.70 -3.84
C VAL A 133 4.05 2.22 -4.01
N ASN A 134 4.72 2.97 -3.14
CA ASN A 134 4.48 4.41 -3.02
C ASN A 134 5.16 5.21 -4.14
N THR A 135 4.99 6.52 -4.14
CA THR A 135 5.46 7.45 -5.18
C THR A 135 6.94 7.25 -5.50
N ARG A 136 7.26 7.07 -6.80
CA ARG A 136 8.62 6.90 -7.32
C ARG A 136 9.41 5.72 -6.73
N VAL A 137 8.75 4.71 -6.23
CA VAL A 137 9.41 3.45 -5.85
C VAL A 137 9.89 2.74 -7.11
N SER A 138 11.07 2.12 -7.03
CA SER A 138 11.55 1.18 -8.04
C SER A 138 11.65 -0.21 -7.43
N ILE A 139 10.91 -1.16 -7.98
CA ILE A 139 11.03 -2.60 -7.71
C ILE A 139 11.56 -3.25 -8.97
N ASP A 140 12.76 -3.79 -8.90
CA ASP A 140 13.41 -4.44 -10.02
C ASP A 140 12.89 -5.89 -10.21
N HIS A 141 13.45 -6.63 -11.17
CA HIS A 141 12.96 -7.93 -11.63
C HIS A 141 12.94 -9.01 -10.54
N ASP A 142 12.05 -9.98 -10.68
CA ASP A 142 11.96 -11.21 -9.87
C ASP A 142 11.77 -10.96 -8.36
N CYS A 143 11.14 -9.85 -7.98
CA CYS A 143 10.85 -9.55 -6.58
C CYS A 143 9.53 -10.18 -6.12
N SER A 144 9.52 -10.69 -4.88
CA SER A 144 8.32 -11.20 -4.21
C SER A 144 8.01 -10.36 -2.98
N ILE A 145 6.91 -9.62 -3.00
CA ILE A 145 6.52 -8.71 -1.93
C ILE A 145 5.28 -9.26 -1.21
N GLY A 146 5.46 -9.64 0.05
CA GLY A 146 4.44 -10.25 0.88
C GLY A 146 3.31 -9.30 1.25
N GLN A 147 2.16 -9.90 1.63
CA GLN A 147 0.91 -9.19 1.94
C GLN A 147 1.11 -8.03 2.91
N HIS A 148 0.34 -6.96 2.69
CA HIS A 148 0.31 -5.78 3.55
C HIS A 148 1.70 -5.18 3.81
N SER A 149 2.61 -5.26 2.85
CA SER A 149 3.89 -4.57 2.88
C SER A 149 3.78 -3.16 2.31
N HIS A 150 4.61 -2.26 2.79
CA HIS A 150 4.65 -0.87 2.32
C HIS A 150 6.07 -0.49 1.89
N ILE A 151 6.23 -0.24 0.63
CA ILE A 151 7.46 0.29 0.06
C ILE A 151 7.25 1.81 -0.07
N ALA A 152 7.88 2.57 0.83
CA ALA A 152 7.64 3.99 1.01
C ALA A 152 8.27 4.85 -0.12
N PRO A 153 7.92 6.14 -0.24
CA PRO A 153 8.31 6.96 -1.38
C PRO A 153 9.81 6.92 -1.72
N GLY A 154 10.12 6.73 -2.99
CA GLY A 154 11.50 6.77 -3.51
C GLY A 154 12.40 5.61 -3.07
N ALA A 155 11.89 4.59 -2.41
CA ALA A 155 12.68 3.41 -2.08
C ALA A 155 13.02 2.60 -3.34
N THR A 156 14.18 1.93 -3.33
CA THR A 156 14.67 1.10 -4.42
C THR A 156 14.89 -0.33 -3.92
N LEU A 157 14.21 -1.27 -4.51
CA LEU A 157 14.42 -2.70 -4.34
C LEU A 157 15.10 -3.23 -5.61
N CYS A 158 16.35 -3.68 -5.49
CA CYS A 158 17.06 -4.32 -6.59
C CYS A 158 16.47 -5.71 -6.90
N GLY A 159 17.01 -6.40 -7.92
CA GLY A 159 16.42 -7.67 -8.38
C GLY A 159 16.44 -8.81 -7.35
N ALA A 160 15.49 -9.74 -7.51
CA ALA A 160 15.36 -10.99 -6.77
C ALA A 160 15.21 -10.82 -5.23
N ILE A 161 14.56 -9.75 -4.78
CA ILE A 161 14.27 -9.54 -3.35
C ILE A 161 13.03 -10.31 -2.95
N THR A 162 13.10 -10.94 -1.76
CA THR A 162 11.93 -11.51 -1.10
C THR A 162 11.62 -10.71 0.16
N ALA A 163 10.46 -10.08 0.20
CA ALA A 163 9.95 -9.40 1.40
C ALA A 163 8.77 -10.20 1.96
N GLY A 164 8.83 -10.57 3.23
CA GLY A 164 7.74 -11.24 3.93
C GLY A 164 6.53 -10.34 4.15
N GLN A 165 5.48 -10.88 4.78
CA GLN A 165 4.27 -10.12 5.10
C GLN A 165 4.57 -8.94 6.02
N GLY A 166 3.94 -7.77 5.76
CA GLY A 166 3.99 -6.62 6.65
C GLY A 166 5.35 -5.92 6.72
N VAL A 167 6.22 -6.14 5.75
CA VAL A 167 7.49 -5.43 5.66
C VAL A 167 7.27 -3.96 5.37
N PHE A 168 7.97 -3.10 6.10
CA PHE A 168 8.00 -1.66 5.84
C PHE A 168 9.38 -1.24 5.35
N VAL A 169 9.46 -0.72 4.14
CA VAL A 169 10.69 -0.16 3.58
C VAL A 169 10.56 1.35 3.55
N GLY A 170 11.34 2.04 4.39
CA GLY A 170 11.30 3.48 4.58
C GLY A 170 11.66 4.29 3.35
N ALA A 171 11.24 5.55 3.33
CA ALA A 171 11.44 6.44 2.18
C ALA A 171 12.92 6.55 1.79
N GLY A 172 13.22 6.43 0.50
CA GLY A 172 14.58 6.53 -0.05
C GLY A 172 15.52 5.41 0.37
N ALA A 173 15.05 4.35 1.01
CA ALA A 173 15.90 3.20 1.34
C ALA A 173 16.25 2.39 0.08
N THR A 174 17.43 1.77 0.08
CA THR A 174 17.90 0.89 -0.99
C THR A 174 18.14 -0.50 -0.45
N VAL A 175 17.59 -1.51 -1.09
CA VAL A 175 17.81 -2.93 -0.77
C VAL A 175 18.56 -3.58 -1.92
N LEU A 176 19.74 -4.17 -1.64
CA LEU A 176 20.59 -4.78 -2.65
C LEU A 176 20.03 -6.11 -3.16
N PRO A 177 20.49 -6.61 -4.33
CA PRO A 177 19.94 -7.81 -4.96
C PRO A 177 19.94 -9.03 -4.06
N SER A 178 18.94 -9.89 -4.21
CA SER A 178 18.79 -11.19 -3.55
C SER A 178 18.70 -11.12 -2.01
N VAL A 179 18.45 -9.95 -1.45
CA VAL A 179 18.22 -9.80 -0.01
C VAL A 179 16.83 -10.34 0.37
N ASN A 180 16.78 -11.05 1.50
CA ASN A 180 15.55 -11.51 2.12
C ASN A 180 15.19 -10.59 3.31
N LEU A 181 14.02 -9.98 3.26
CA LEU A 181 13.44 -9.18 4.35
C LEU A 181 12.38 -10.04 5.06
N GLY A 182 12.67 -10.50 6.26
CA GLY A 182 11.73 -11.29 7.07
C GLY A 182 10.44 -10.54 7.37
N GLY A 183 9.33 -11.29 7.56
CA GLY A 183 8.01 -10.69 7.82
C GLY A 183 8.04 -9.69 8.97
N GLY A 184 7.36 -8.55 8.81
CA GLY A 184 7.34 -7.47 9.80
C GLY A 184 8.66 -6.71 9.96
N ALA A 185 9.67 -6.95 9.13
CA ALA A 185 10.91 -6.18 9.17
C ALA A 185 10.65 -4.71 8.82
N ILE A 186 11.34 -3.80 9.50
CA ILE A 186 11.26 -2.36 9.31
C ILE A 186 12.61 -1.85 8.86
N ILE A 187 12.67 -1.31 7.65
CA ILE A 187 13.84 -0.65 7.10
C ILE A 187 13.64 0.85 7.24
N SER A 188 14.53 1.51 7.98
CA SER A 188 14.44 2.95 8.19
C SER A 188 14.70 3.74 6.91
N ALA A 189 14.14 4.95 6.84
CA ALA A 189 14.32 5.84 5.69
C ALA A 189 15.81 6.10 5.40
N GLY A 190 16.16 6.13 4.10
CA GLY A 190 17.52 6.36 3.64
C GLY A 190 18.53 5.25 3.93
N SER A 191 18.10 4.10 4.46
CA SER A 191 19.01 2.99 4.77
C SER A 191 19.44 2.23 3.51
N THR A 192 20.66 1.68 3.53
CA THR A 192 21.14 0.75 2.51
C THR A 192 21.28 -0.64 3.12
N ILE A 193 20.52 -1.60 2.61
CA ILE A 193 20.47 -2.98 3.11
C ILE A 193 21.23 -3.90 2.19
N THR A 194 22.31 -4.49 2.70
CA THR A 194 23.26 -5.32 1.92
C THR A 194 23.22 -6.80 2.30
N ARG A 195 22.40 -7.18 3.30
CA ARG A 195 22.27 -8.58 3.78
C ARG A 195 20.84 -8.82 4.28
N ASN A 196 20.51 -10.09 4.45
CA ASN A 196 19.18 -10.50 4.94
C ASN A 196 18.84 -9.87 6.29
N VAL A 197 17.56 -9.54 6.45
CA VAL A 197 17.00 -8.95 7.67
C VAL A 197 16.04 -9.95 8.31
N ALA A 198 16.22 -10.22 9.59
CA ALA A 198 15.37 -11.15 10.32
C ALA A 198 13.93 -10.62 10.46
N ALA A 199 12.96 -11.52 10.64
CA ALA A 199 11.57 -11.15 10.89
C ALA A 199 11.43 -10.26 12.13
N GLY A 200 10.62 -9.20 12.03
CA GLY A 200 10.37 -8.21 13.09
C GLY A 200 11.55 -7.30 13.42
N ALA A 201 12.69 -7.45 12.77
CA ALA A 201 13.85 -6.61 13.03
C ALA A 201 13.68 -5.20 12.45
N THR A 202 14.24 -4.20 13.14
CA THR A 202 14.36 -2.83 12.65
C THR A 202 15.81 -2.53 12.28
N CYS A 203 16.06 -2.09 11.05
CA CYS A 203 17.37 -1.73 10.54
C CYS A 203 17.49 -0.23 10.31
N PHE A 204 18.60 0.36 10.79
CA PHE A 204 18.91 1.77 10.67
C PHE A 204 20.23 1.99 9.91
N GLY A 205 20.29 3.06 9.09
CA GLY A 205 21.52 3.49 8.43
C GLY A 205 22.04 2.50 7.37
N HIS A 206 23.35 2.39 7.27
CA HIS A 206 24.00 1.40 6.40
C HIS A 206 24.11 0.07 7.15
N PHE A 207 23.31 -0.90 6.74
CA PHE A 207 23.34 -2.24 7.30
C PHE A 207 24.26 -3.12 6.42
N GLY A 208 25.56 -2.96 6.60
CA GLY A 208 26.63 -3.65 5.88
C GLY A 208 27.57 -4.44 6.81
N GLN A 209 28.66 -4.95 6.26
CA GLN A 209 29.70 -5.58 7.05
C GLN A 209 30.31 -4.59 8.03
N GLU A 210 30.52 -5.02 9.28
CA GLU A 210 31.48 -4.30 10.14
C GLU A 210 32.82 -4.22 9.42
N PRO A 211 33.53 -3.07 9.48
CA PRO A 211 34.87 -3.02 8.94
C PRO A 211 35.66 -4.14 9.62
N GLN A 212 36.23 -5.04 8.82
CA GLN A 212 37.19 -5.98 9.32
C GLN A 212 38.41 -5.17 9.76
N VAL A 213 38.63 -5.09 11.07
CA VAL A 213 39.81 -4.51 11.70
C VAL A 213 40.99 -5.45 11.49
#